data_3f69223036ec4110ec9414f7bfef7d20
#
_entry.id   3f69223036ec4110ec9414f7bfef7d20
#
_cell.length_a   1.000
_cell.length_b   1.000
_cell.length_c   1.000
_cell.angle_alpha   90.00
_cell.angle_beta   90.00
_cell.angle_gamma   90.00
#
_symmetry.space_group_name_H-M   'P 1'
#
loop_
_entity.id
_entity.type
_entity.pdbx_description
1 polymer ?
#
loop_
_entity_poly.entity_id
_entity_poly.type
_entity_poly.pdbx_seq_one_letter_code
_entity_poly.pdbx_strand_id
1 'polypeptide(L)'
;MLLLRLLFTSALCLALGAAVGRSMKSETQASESPPEATTKAPAASRAASLRAKPPPFTSAVASMEWIRAQMEKGDTTAAEQLFRKEAGLTDEQRLDLAKVIVGDFRRMDPRMIARILLGLPRGQEADYLFWGFLSNWSNYEADDALRFIELLPADRLNTVGVLHNSASGFVRLPAELVLAFASRLSDEGRSYLAEGLVGLSDQIGSWRNTKAILDQLNVKPQKDAISPEWFLGQQLAEIDPQALERQIATETDPVKLDKLFEGYASHIRRFDPERGLAALAQMQHPEPREVTRHVENWLTSNRAAALTWLQSDAARQLMPLEDRARLLRSYQKEAAP
;
A
#
# COMPACT_ATOMS: atom_id res chain seq x y z
N MET A 1 -14.44 11.14 -8.76
CA MET A 1 -15.11 9.96 -8.14
C MET A 1 -14.19 8.75 -7.99
N LEU A 2 -13.26 8.49 -8.90
CA LEU A 2 -12.29 7.37 -8.80
C LEU A 2 -11.31 7.55 -7.62
N LEU A 3 -10.76 8.75 -7.44
CA LEU A 3 -9.81 9.08 -6.35
C LEU A 3 -10.42 8.89 -4.94
N LEU A 4 -11.71 9.22 -4.76
CA LEU A 4 -12.38 9.05 -3.48
C LEU A 4 -12.56 7.56 -3.12
N ARG A 5 -12.71 6.69 -4.13
CA ARG A 5 -12.82 5.24 -3.94
C ARG A 5 -11.47 4.59 -3.59
N LEU A 6 -10.38 5.06 -4.20
CA LEU A 6 -9.01 4.60 -3.88
C LEU A 6 -8.60 4.98 -2.46
N LEU A 7 -8.94 6.17 -1.99
CA LEU A 7 -8.67 6.61 -0.62
C LEU A 7 -9.46 5.80 0.42
N PHE A 8 -10.68 5.39 0.11
CA PHE A 8 -11.49 4.56 1.02
C PHE A 8 -10.96 3.12 1.15
N THR A 9 -10.46 2.54 0.06
CA THR A 9 -9.86 1.19 0.10
C THR A 9 -8.53 1.17 0.85
N SER A 10 -7.69 2.19 0.68
CA SER A 10 -6.43 2.32 1.42
C SER A 10 -6.66 2.52 2.92
N ALA A 11 -7.67 3.31 3.31
CA ALA A 11 -8.03 3.51 4.71
C ALA A 11 -8.59 2.24 5.38
N LEU A 12 -9.34 1.43 4.65
CA LEU A 12 -9.88 0.17 5.17
C LEU A 12 -8.79 -0.89 5.37
N CYS A 13 -7.82 -0.97 4.46
CA CYS A 13 -6.66 -1.86 4.60
C CYS A 13 -5.75 -1.44 5.76
N LEU A 14 -5.54 -0.13 5.97
CA LEU A 14 -4.78 0.41 7.10
C LEU A 14 -5.48 0.18 8.44
N ALA A 15 -6.80 0.30 8.52
CA ALA A 15 -7.57 0.05 9.74
C ALA A 15 -7.52 -1.42 10.17
N LEU A 16 -7.56 -2.35 9.23
CA LEU A 16 -7.41 -3.78 9.49
C LEU A 16 -5.98 -4.17 9.90
N GLY A 17 -4.95 -3.53 9.30
CA GLY A 17 -3.55 -3.74 9.64
C GLY A 17 -3.16 -3.20 11.03
N ALA A 18 -3.66 -2.03 11.42
CA ALA A 18 -3.34 -1.38 12.70
C ALA A 18 -3.96 -2.07 13.93
N ALA A 19 -5.09 -2.75 13.76
CA ALA A 19 -5.72 -3.50 14.85
C ALA A 19 -4.94 -4.76 15.25
N VAL A 20 -4.14 -5.33 14.32
CA VAL A 20 -3.37 -6.56 14.53
C VAL A 20 -1.95 -6.30 15.03
N GLY A 21 -1.37 -5.11 14.73
CA GLY A 21 0.04 -4.79 15.03
C GLY A 21 0.35 -4.46 16.50
N ARG A 22 -0.65 -4.25 17.38
CA ARG A 22 -0.43 -3.83 18.78
C ARG A 22 -0.20 -4.95 19.78
N SER A 23 -0.18 -6.22 19.37
CA SER A 23 -0.11 -7.36 20.32
C SER A 23 1.22 -8.10 20.40
N MET A 24 2.30 -7.62 19.80
CA MET A 24 3.58 -8.34 19.86
C MET A 24 4.70 -7.50 20.46
N LYS A 25 4.92 -7.64 21.77
CA LYS A 25 6.21 -7.37 22.41
C LYS A 25 7.08 -8.63 22.34
N SER A 26 8.30 -8.40 21.91
CA SER A 26 9.48 -9.23 21.76
C SER A 26 9.73 -10.25 22.89
N GLU A 27 10.01 -11.49 22.49
CA GLU A 27 10.92 -12.37 23.23
C GLU A 27 11.98 -12.90 22.27
N THR A 28 13.23 -12.51 22.57
CA THR A 28 14.44 -12.99 21.91
C THR A 28 14.83 -14.31 22.53
N GLN A 29 14.83 -15.41 21.81
CA GLN A 29 15.50 -16.64 22.23
C GLN A 29 16.51 -17.13 21.19
N ALA A 30 17.62 -17.57 21.74
CA ALA A 30 18.87 -17.93 21.09
C ALA A 30 18.74 -19.18 20.19
N SER A 31 19.54 -19.17 19.13
CA SER A 31 19.74 -20.21 18.15
C SER A 31 20.54 -21.41 18.77
N GLU A 32 19.95 -22.59 18.72
CA GLU A 32 20.67 -23.85 18.73
C GLU A 32 20.43 -24.60 17.44
N SER A 33 21.52 -25.05 16.81
CA SER A 33 21.52 -25.77 15.52
C SER A 33 21.03 -27.22 15.71
N PRO A 34 20.16 -27.73 14.83
CA PRO A 34 19.78 -29.15 14.90
C PRO A 34 20.75 -30.04 14.08
N PRO A 35 20.90 -31.32 14.45
CA PRO A 35 21.77 -32.28 13.79
C PRO A 35 21.15 -32.81 12.48
N GLU A 36 22.04 -33.17 11.57
CA GLU A 36 21.73 -33.85 10.28
C GLU A 36 20.89 -35.12 10.50
N ALA A 37 19.75 -35.19 9.84
CA ALA A 37 18.95 -36.40 9.75
C ALA A 37 18.91 -36.95 8.34
N THR A 38 19.35 -38.14 8.23
CA THR A 38 19.45 -39.04 7.07
C THR A 38 18.13 -39.24 6.34
N THR A 39 18.18 -39.08 5.04
CA THR A 39 17.14 -39.31 4.05
C THR A 39 16.63 -40.75 4.03
N LYS A 40 15.32 -40.95 4.18
CA LYS A 40 14.60 -42.14 3.68
C LYS A 40 13.29 -41.70 3.05
N ALA A 41 13.21 -41.70 1.73
CA ALA A 41 11.94 -41.73 1.02
C ALA A 41 11.31 -43.12 1.15
N PRO A 42 10.01 -43.24 1.44
CA PRO A 42 8.93 -43.13 0.48
C PRO A 42 7.65 -42.48 1.08
N ALA A 43 7.36 -41.25 0.75
CA ALA A 43 6.17 -40.56 1.28
C ALA A 43 4.96 -40.51 0.31
N ALA A 44 5.17 -40.74 -0.96
CA ALA A 44 4.14 -40.54 -1.98
C ALA A 44 2.96 -41.51 -1.91
N SER A 45 3.14 -42.71 -1.39
CA SER A 45 2.07 -43.72 -1.31
C SER A 45 1.13 -43.58 -0.10
N ARG A 46 1.58 -42.95 1.00
CA ARG A 46 0.76 -42.71 2.19
C ARG A 46 -0.18 -41.53 2.08
N ALA A 47 0.16 -40.52 1.27
CA ALA A 47 -0.64 -39.29 1.11
C ALA A 47 -1.99 -39.52 0.41
N ALA A 48 -2.10 -40.55 -0.44
CA ALA A 48 -3.35 -40.82 -1.16
C ALA A 48 -4.45 -41.42 -0.31
N SER A 49 -4.12 -42.07 0.83
CA SER A 49 -5.10 -42.77 1.68
C SER A 49 -5.71 -41.91 2.80
N LEU A 50 -5.23 -40.68 2.99
CA LEU A 50 -5.66 -39.80 4.09
C LEU A 50 -6.66 -38.72 3.68
N ARG A 51 -7.06 -38.66 2.41
CA ARG A 51 -7.97 -37.60 1.93
C ARG A 51 -9.40 -37.87 2.40
N ALA A 52 -9.81 -37.21 3.47
CA ALA A 52 -11.19 -37.22 3.92
C ALA A 52 -12.07 -36.50 2.90
N LYS A 53 -13.23 -37.11 2.55
CA LYS A 53 -14.22 -36.43 1.69
C LYS A 53 -14.72 -35.17 2.38
N PRO A 54 -14.74 -33.99 1.70
CA PRO A 54 -15.31 -32.77 2.27
C PRO A 54 -16.76 -33.00 2.72
N PRO A 55 -17.17 -32.45 3.88
CA PRO A 55 -18.57 -32.48 4.29
C PRO A 55 -19.44 -31.60 3.39
N PRO A 56 -20.76 -31.79 3.37
CA PRO A 56 -21.66 -30.83 2.74
C PRO A 56 -21.45 -29.42 3.30
N PHE A 57 -21.51 -28.41 2.44
CA PHE A 57 -21.37 -27.03 2.87
C PHE A 57 -22.54 -26.60 3.74
N THR A 58 -22.27 -26.17 4.97
CA THR A 58 -23.25 -25.62 5.90
C THR A 58 -22.99 -24.14 6.17
N SER A 59 -21.70 -23.76 6.29
CA SER A 59 -21.24 -22.38 6.40
C SER A 59 -19.74 -22.30 6.05
N ALA A 60 -19.26 -21.11 5.73
CA ALA A 60 -17.83 -20.86 5.51
C ALA A 60 -17.01 -21.16 6.77
N VAL A 61 -17.52 -20.83 7.97
CA VAL A 61 -16.86 -21.09 9.25
C VAL A 61 -16.72 -22.60 9.50
N ALA A 62 -17.79 -23.37 9.33
CA ALA A 62 -17.73 -24.84 9.50
C ALA A 62 -16.78 -25.50 8.51
N SER A 63 -16.75 -25.00 7.26
CA SER A 63 -15.80 -25.46 6.24
C SER A 63 -14.35 -25.14 6.62
N MET A 64 -14.09 -23.97 7.21
CA MET A 64 -12.79 -23.59 7.71
C MET A 64 -12.33 -24.44 8.89
N GLU A 65 -13.22 -24.76 9.82
CA GLU A 65 -12.94 -25.69 10.91
C GLU A 65 -12.55 -27.07 10.40
N TRP A 66 -13.28 -27.57 9.38
CA TRP A 66 -12.92 -28.83 8.73
C TRP A 66 -11.53 -28.75 8.05
N ILE A 67 -11.22 -27.66 7.32
CA ILE A 67 -9.90 -27.45 6.71
C ILE A 67 -8.81 -27.51 7.78
N ARG A 68 -8.96 -26.77 8.89
CA ARG A 68 -7.99 -26.77 9.98
C ARG A 68 -7.78 -28.17 10.56
N ALA A 69 -8.87 -28.89 10.83
CA ALA A 69 -8.80 -30.25 11.34
C ALA A 69 -8.10 -31.24 10.38
N GLN A 70 -8.21 -31.05 9.04
CA GLN A 70 -7.49 -31.86 8.08
C GLN A 70 -5.99 -31.47 8.01
N MET A 71 -5.69 -30.16 8.05
CA MET A 71 -4.32 -29.68 8.09
C MET A 71 -3.55 -30.17 9.32
N GLU A 72 -4.19 -30.20 10.48
CA GLU A 72 -3.61 -30.78 11.72
C GLU A 72 -3.31 -32.29 11.57
N LYS A 73 -4.05 -32.99 10.70
CA LYS A 73 -3.77 -34.39 10.33
C LYS A 73 -2.72 -34.53 9.21
N GLY A 74 -2.21 -33.41 8.69
CA GLY A 74 -1.19 -33.36 7.63
C GLY A 74 -1.75 -33.26 6.20
N ASP A 75 -3.06 -33.05 6.01
CA ASP A 75 -3.62 -32.79 4.68
C ASP A 75 -3.57 -31.31 4.34
N THR A 76 -2.45 -30.87 3.78
CA THR A 76 -2.21 -29.49 3.32
C THR A 76 -3.04 -29.09 2.10
N THR A 77 -3.74 -30.04 1.45
CA THR A 77 -4.57 -29.79 0.26
C THR A 77 -6.06 -29.69 0.57
N ALA A 78 -6.45 -29.79 1.84
CA ALA A 78 -7.85 -29.81 2.26
C ALA A 78 -8.64 -28.59 1.75
N ALA A 79 -8.03 -27.38 1.79
CA ALA A 79 -8.68 -26.17 1.27
C ALA A 79 -8.95 -26.29 -0.24
N GLU A 80 -7.97 -26.72 -1.04
CA GLU A 80 -8.13 -26.87 -2.49
C GLU A 80 -9.21 -27.89 -2.86
N GLN A 81 -9.40 -28.93 -2.04
CA GLN A 81 -10.43 -29.94 -2.28
C GLN A 81 -11.85 -29.35 -2.23
N LEU A 82 -12.12 -28.41 -1.31
CA LEU A 82 -13.40 -27.72 -1.23
C LEU A 82 -13.69 -26.80 -2.42
N PHE A 83 -12.67 -26.26 -3.06
CA PHE A 83 -12.83 -25.38 -4.22
C PHE A 83 -12.94 -26.12 -5.56
N ARG A 84 -12.78 -27.44 -5.57
CA ARG A 84 -13.02 -28.26 -6.76
C ARG A 84 -14.51 -28.29 -7.11
N LYS A 85 -14.80 -28.41 -8.41
CA LYS A 85 -16.19 -28.49 -8.91
C LYS A 85 -16.97 -29.65 -8.27
N GLU A 86 -16.29 -30.75 -7.97
CA GLU A 86 -16.87 -31.95 -7.37
C GLU A 86 -17.38 -31.72 -5.93
N ALA A 87 -16.93 -30.67 -5.27
CA ALA A 87 -17.44 -30.30 -3.93
C ALA A 87 -18.84 -29.67 -3.97
N GLY A 88 -19.31 -29.25 -5.16
CA GLY A 88 -20.69 -28.77 -5.37
C GLY A 88 -20.98 -27.38 -4.76
N LEU A 89 -19.96 -26.60 -4.39
CA LEU A 89 -20.15 -25.24 -3.87
C LEU A 89 -20.63 -24.30 -4.99
N THR A 90 -21.61 -23.45 -4.64
CA THR A 90 -21.97 -22.30 -5.50
C THR A 90 -20.85 -21.27 -5.52
N ASP A 91 -20.89 -20.33 -6.48
CA ASP A 91 -19.89 -19.27 -6.58
C ASP A 91 -19.92 -18.33 -5.35
N GLU A 92 -21.10 -18.04 -4.80
CA GLU A 92 -21.27 -17.27 -3.58
C GLU A 92 -20.64 -18.00 -2.37
N GLN A 93 -20.90 -19.30 -2.22
CA GLN A 93 -20.32 -20.11 -1.15
C GLN A 93 -18.79 -20.19 -1.25
N ARG A 94 -18.25 -20.27 -2.48
CA ARG A 94 -16.80 -20.23 -2.71
C ARG A 94 -16.21 -18.89 -2.30
N LEU A 95 -16.87 -17.79 -2.63
CA LEU A 95 -16.42 -16.46 -2.28
C LEU A 95 -16.43 -16.24 -0.76
N ASP A 96 -17.49 -16.66 -0.07
CA ASP A 96 -17.60 -16.56 1.39
C ASP A 96 -16.54 -17.42 2.10
N LEU A 97 -16.29 -18.63 1.61
CA LEU A 97 -15.21 -19.47 2.14
C LEU A 97 -13.83 -18.83 1.89
N ALA A 98 -13.60 -18.25 0.72
CA ALA A 98 -12.36 -17.59 0.39
C ALA A 98 -12.07 -16.38 1.31
N LYS A 99 -13.10 -15.60 1.68
CA LYS A 99 -12.98 -14.51 2.67
C LYS A 99 -12.44 -15.02 4.02
N VAL A 100 -12.98 -16.15 4.50
CA VAL A 100 -12.54 -16.75 5.76
C VAL A 100 -11.12 -17.28 5.66
N ILE A 101 -10.76 -17.92 4.55
CA ILE A 101 -9.40 -18.45 4.30
C ILE A 101 -8.38 -17.32 4.27
N VAL A 102 -8.68 -16.23 3.57
CA VAL A 102 -7.81 -15.05 3.53
C VAL A 102 -7.61 -14.44 4.93
N GLY A 103 -8.64 -14.45 5.77
CA GLY A 103 -8.53 -14.01 7.17
C GLY A 103 -7.57 -14.86 8.03
N ASP A 104 -7.32 -16.12 7.65
CA ASP A 104 -6.42 -17.04 8.36
C ASP A 104 -5.11 -17.34 7.60
N PHE A 105 -4.75 -16.48 6.64
CA PHE A 105 -3.67 -16.75 5.67
C PHE A 105 -2.30 -17.07 6.31
N ARG A 106 -2.01 -16.55 7.51
CA ARG A 106 -0.74 -16.77 8.20
C ARG A 106 -0.50 -18.24 8.61
N ARG A 107 -1.55 -19.05 8.61
CA ARG A 107 -1.52 -20.47 9.00
C ARG A 107 -1.54 -21.40 7.80
N MET A 108 -1.61 -20.84 6.60
CA MET A 108 -1.80 -21.60 5.36
C MET A 108 -0.72 -21.22 4.34
N ASP A 109 -0.46 -22.10 3.39
CA ASP A 109 0.44 -21.81 2.28
C ASP A 109 -0.13 -20.65 1.43
N PRO A 110 0.55 -19.49 1.34
CA PRO A 110 0.06 -18.35 0.58
C PRO A 110 -0.14 -18.66 -0.90
N ARG A 111 0.70 -19.52 -1.48
CA ARG A 111 0.59 -19.92 -2.90
C ARG A 111 -0.67 -20.74 -3.15
N MET A 112 -1.07 -21.57 -2.19
CA MET A 112 -2.35 -22.30 -2.26
C MET A 112 -3.52 -21.33 -2.23
N ILE A 113 -3.52 -20.36 -1.29
CA ILE A 113 -4.58 -19.34 -1.21
C ILE A 113 -4.65 -18.55 -2.51
N ALA A 114 -3.52 -18.11 -3.05
CA ALA A 114 -3.48 -17.39 -4.32
C ALA A 114 -4.10 -18.20 -5.48
N ARG A 115 -3.81 -19.51 -5.57
CA ARG A 115 -4.44 -20.40 -6.58
C ARG A 115 -5.96 -20.51 -6.38
N ILE A 116 -6.41 -20.62 -5.15
CA ILE A 116 -7.85 -20.64 -4.82
C ILE A 116 -8.52 -19.36 -5.31
N LEU A 117 -7.95 -18.20 -4.97
CA LEU A 117 -8.49 -16.90 -5.35
C LEU A 117 -8.50 -16.68 -6.87
N LEU A 118 -7.46 -17.12 -7.57
CA LEU A 118 -7.41 -17.10 -9.04
C LEU A 118 -8.46 -17.99 -9.69
N GLY A 119 -8.87 -19.07 -9.01
CA GLY A 119 -9.90 -19.98 -9.45
C GLY A 119 -11.35 -19.50 -9.20
N LEU A 120 -11.55 -18.41 -8.48
CA LEU A 120 -12.86 -17.80 -8.29
C LEU A 120 -13.38 -17.19 -9.59
N PRO A 121 -14.71 -17.12 -9.78
CA PRO A 121 -15.31 -16.37 -10.87
C PRO A 121 -14.83 -14.91 -10.86
N ARG A 122 -14.51 -14.38 -12.03
CA ARG A 122 -14.10 -12.98 -12.16
C ARG A 122 -15.24 -12.06 -11.73
N GLY A 123 -14.92 -11.08 -10.88
CA GLY A 123 -15.85 -10.07 -10.40
C GLY A 123 -15.19 -9.16 -9.39
N GLN A 124 -15.77 -7.99 -9.20
CA GLN A 124 -15.18 -6.93 -8.38
C GLN A 124 -14.80 -7.41 -6.97
N GLU A 125 -15.65 -8.23 -6.34
CA GLU A 125 -15.42 -8.72 -4.98
C GLU A 125 -14.27 -9.74 -4.91
N ALA A 126 -14.22 -10.69 -5.86
CA ALA A 126 -13.12 -11.66 -5.96
C ALA A 126 -11.79 -10.97 -6.29
N ASP A 127 -11.79 -9.97 -7.17
CA ASP A 127 -10.60 -9.21 -7.51
C ASP A 127 -10.10 -8.40 -6.30
N TYR A 128 -10.98 -7.73 -5.55
CA TYR A 128 -10.60 -7.03 -4.32
C TYR A 128 -10.03 -7.96 -3.26
N LEU A 129 -10.62 -9.14 -3.09
CA LEU A 129 -10.12 -10.14 -2.15
C LEU A 129 -8.72 -10.62 -2.54
N PHE A 130 -8.49 -10.87 -3.83
CA PHE A 130 -7.18 -11.25 -4.35
C PHE A 130 -6.14 -10.14 -4.17
N TRP A 131 -6.47 -8.89 -4.49
CA TRP A 131 -5.55 -7.75 -4.32
C TRP A 131 -5.20 -7.49 -2.86
N GLY A 132 -6.18 -7.54 -1.97
CA GLY A 132 -5.96 -7.41 -0.54
C GLY A 132 -5.09 -8.54 0.03
N PHE A 133 -5.29 -9.76 -0.45
CA PHE A 133 -4.43 -10.89 -0.11
C PHE A 133 -2.98 -10.69 -0.60
N LEU A 134 -2.79 -10.29 -1.85
CA LEU A 134 -1.44 -10.02 -2.40
C LEU A 134 -0.73 -8.89 -1.65
N SER A 135 -1.44 -7.83 -1.27
CA SER A 135 -0.90 -6.76 -0.43
C SER A 135 -0.39 -7.30 0.91
N ASN A 136 -1.18 -8.13 1.57
CA ASN A 136 -0.77 -8.75 2.83
C ASN A 136 0.42 -9.69 2.63
N TRP A 137 0.37 -10.56 1.63
CA TRP A 137 1.45 -11.51 1.36
C TRP A 137 2.75 -10.79 1.01
N SER A 138 2.73 -9.81 0.12
CA SER A 138 3.92 -9.03 -0.24
C SER A 138 4.52 -8.29 0.96
N ASN A 139 3.71 -7.86 1.92
CA ASN A 139 4.19 -7.24 3.15
C ASN A 139 4.88 -8.22 4.10
N TYR A 140 4.56 -9.51 4.03
CA TYR A 140 5.18 -10.54 4.89
C TYR A 140 6.37 -11.22 4.22
N GLU A 141 6.20 -11.65 2.98
CA GLU A 141 7.12 -12.48 2.21
C GLU A 141 7.26 -11.92 0.79
N ALA A 142 7.85 -10.71 0.69
CA ALA A 142 7.91 -9.95 -0.55
C ALA A 142 8.53 -10.72 -1.72
N ASP A 143 9.63 -11.45 -1.48
CA ASP A 143 10.32 -12.23 -2.52
C ASP A 143 9.45 -13.39 -3.03
N ASP A 144 8.77 -14.10 -2.13
CA ASP A 144 7.89 -15.20 -2.51
C ASP A 144 6.65 -14.72 -3.26
N ALA A 145 6.05 -13.60 -2.81
CA ALA A 145 4.94 -12.94 -3.49
C ALA A 145 5.35 -12.46 -4.88
N LEU A 146 6.53 -11.83 -5.02
CA LEU A 146 7.06 -11.38 -6.31
C LEU A 146 7.19 -12.54 -7.29
N ARG A 147 7.85 -13.64 -6.88
CA ARG A 147 8.01 -14.85 -7.71
C ARG A 147 6.68 -15.46 -8.13
N PHE A 148 5.67 -15.40 -7.29
CA PHE A 148 4.33 -15.85 -7.66
C PHE A 148 3.67 -14.91 -8.69
N ILE A 149 3.76 -13.59 -8.45
CA ILE A 149 3.18 -12.57 -9.33
C ILE A 149 3.81 -12.66 -10.73
N GLU A 150 5.11 -12.93 -10.82
CA GLU A 150 5.80 -13.15 -12.11
C GLU A 150 5.21 -14.27 -12.97
N LEU A 151 4.55 -15.24 -12.34
CA LEU A 151 3.92 -16.38 -13.03
C LEU A 151 2.48 -16.09 -13.46
N LEU A 152 1.91 -14.93 -13.10
CA LEU A 152 0.56 -14.57 -13.49
C LEU A 152 0.46 -14.36 -15.01
N PRO A 153 -0.68 -14.72 -15.62
CA PRO A 153 -0.97 -14.36 -16.99
C PRO A 153 -0.90 -12.85 -17.21
N ALA A 154 -0.50 -12.40 -18.39
CA ALA A 154 -0.27 -10.99 -18.69
C ALA A 154 -1.50 -10.09 -18.43
N ASP A 155 -2.69 -10.62 -18.68
CA ASP A 155 -3.98 -9.93 -18.43
C ASP A 155 -4.31 -9.76 -16.94
N ARG A 156 -3.66 -10.53 -16.07
CA ARG A 156 -3.73 -10.39 -14.60
C ARG A 156 -2.56 -9.60 -14.06
N LEU A 157 -1.36 -9.86 -14.56
CA LEU A 157 -0.12 -9.25 -14.11
C LEU A 157 -0.15 -7.72 -14.27
N ASN A 158 -0.49 -7.23 -15.46
CA ASN A 158 -0.46 -5.80 -15.79
C ASN A 158 -1.74 -5.07 -15.33
N THR A 159 -2.17 -5.29 -14.11
CA THR A 159 -3.34 -4.62 -13.54
C THR A 159 -2.96 -3.73 -12.37
N VAL A 160 -3.65 -2.59 -12.24
CA VAL A 160 -3.47 -1.68 -11.10
C VAL A 160 -3.65 -2.41 -9.76
N GLY A 161 -4.66 -3.29 -9.67
CA GLY A 161 -4.95 -4.02 -8.45
C GLY A 161 -3.82 -4.94 -7.98
N VAL A 162 -3.12 -5.61 -8.91
CA VAL A 162 -1.97 -6.47 -8.58
C VAL A 162 -0.74 -5.64 -8.27
N LEU A 163 -0.33 -4.76 -9.18
CA LEU A 163 0.96 -4.06 -9.10
C LEU A 163 0.98 -2.99 -8.02
N HIS A 164 -0.06 -2.16 -7.93
CA HIS A 164 -0.15 -1.12 -6.91
C HIS A 164 -0.22 -1.71 -5.48
N ASN A 165 -1.07 -2.74 -5.27
CA ASN A 165 -1.23 -3.30 -3.93
C ASN A 165 -0.03 -4.13 -3.46
N SER A 166 0.73 -4.75 -4.38
CA SER A 166 1.93 -5.52 -4.01
C SER A 166 3.17 -4.65 -3.79
N ALA A 167 3.17 -3.43 -4.31
CA ALA A 167 4.32 -2.52 -4.27
C ALA A 167 4.81 -2.21 -2.84
N SER A 168 3.91 -2.24 -1.84
CA SER A 168 4.26 -2.03 -0.42
C SER A 168 5.29 -3.03 0.12
N GLY A 169 5.26 -4.27 -0.37
CA GLY A 169 6.26 -5.28 -0.06
C GLY A 169 7.54 -5.08 -0.88
N PHE A 170 7.40 -4.69 -2.13
CA PHE A 170 8.52 -4.58 -3.07
C PHE A 170 9.53 -3.48 -2.72
N VAL A 171 9.13 -2.44 -2.00
CA VAL A 171 10.04 -1.42 -1.48
C VAL A 171 11.11 -1.98 -0.53
N ARG A 172 10.91 -3.19 0.00
CA ARG A 172 11.86 -3.88 0.88
C ARG A 172 12.81 -4.82 0.15
N LEU A 173 12.52 -5.12 -1.11
CA LEU A 173 13.37 -5.97 -1.94
C LEU A 173 14.56 -5.18 -2.49
N PRO A 174 15.67 -5.85 -2.82
CA PRO A 174 16.74 -5.23 -3.59
C PRO A 174 16.20 -4.60 -4.88
N ALA A 175 16.66 -3.39 -5.21
CA ALA A 175 16.20 -2.66 -6.39
C ALA A 175 16.35 -3.48 -7.66
N GLU A 176 17.43 -4.24 -7.78
CA GLU A 176 17.74 -5.09 -8.94
C GLU A 176 16.65 -6.14 -9.20
N LEU A 177 16.07 -6.72 -8.14
CA LEU A 177 14.98 -7.70 -8.27
C LEU A 177 13.70 -7.04 -8.77
N VAL A 178 13.34 -5.89 -8.20
CA VAL A 178 12.16 -5.14 -8.64
C VAL A 178 12.30 -4.64 -10.07
N LEU A 179 13.48 -4.19 -10.45
CA LEU A 179 13.77 -3.73 -11.82
C LEU A 179 13.77 -4.88 -12.82
N ALA A 180 14.33 -6.05 -12.46
CA ALA A 180 14.27 -7.24 -13.28
C ALA A 180 12.80 -7.68 -13.52
N PHE A 181 11.96 -7.64 -12.49
CA PHE A 181 10.52 -7.85 -12.60
C PHE A 181 9.86 -6.81 -13.50
N ALA A 182 10.12 -5.53 -13.26
CA ALA A 182 9.53 -4.42 -14.00
C ALA A 182 9.87 -4.45 -15.51
N SER A 183 11.03 -4.99 -15.89
CA SER A 183 11.42 -5.15 -17.30
C SER A 183 10.46 -6.08 -18.10
N ARG A 184 9.70 -6.92 -17.42
CA ARG A 184 8.71 -7.85 -18.01
C ARG A 184 7.31 -7.24 -18.10
N LEU A 185 7.08 -6.09 -17.46
CA LEU A 185 5.80 -5.42 -17.46
C LEU A 185 5.60 -4.59 -18.73
N SER A 186 4.33 -4.38 -19.10
CA SER A 186 3.95 -3.36 -20.07
C SER A 186 4.29 -1.96 -19.55
N ASP A 187 4.26 -0.95 -20.42
CA ASP A 187 4.45 0.46 -20.03
C ASP A 187 3.41 0.88 -18.98
N GLU A 188 2.16 0.47 -19.18
CA GLU A 188 1.08 0.72 -18.23
C GLU A 188 1.32 -0.02 -16.90
N GLY A 189 1.76 -1.27 -16.94
CA GLY A 189 2.13 -2.03 -15.76
C GLY A 189 3.26 -1.38 -14.97
N ARG A 190 4.29 -0.86 -15.64
CA ARG A 190 5.36 -0.09 -14.97
C ARG A 190 4.82 1.17 -14.29
N SER A 191 3.85 1.86 -14.92
CA SER A 191 3.20 3.02 -14.30
C SER A 191 2.46 2.64 -13.02
N TYR A 192 1.67 1.56 -13.02
CA TYR A 192 0.96 1.09 -11.84
C TYR A 192 1.92 0.66 -10.72
N LEU A 193 3.03 0.01 -11.06
CA LEU A 193 4.07 -0.33 -10.09
C LEU A 193 4.68 0.94 -9.48
N ALA A 194 5.04 1.92 -10.31
CA ALA A 194 5.62 3.18 -9.85
C ALA A 194 4.67 3.94 -8.92
N GLU A 195 3.39 4.04 -9.27
CA GLU A 195 2.37 4.67 -8.42
C GLU A 195 2.25 3.98 -7.06
N GLY A 196 2.26 2.64 -7.05
CA GLY A 196 2.21 1.86 -5.82
C GLY A 196 3.46 2.03 -4.96
N LEU A 197 4.65 2.04 -5.57
CA LEU A 197 5.91 2.31 -4.88
C LEU A 197 5.93 3.70 -4.24
N VAL A 198 5.44 4.72 -4.93
CA VAL A 198 5.35 6.09 -4.41
C VAL A 198 4.32 6.19 -3.29
N GLY A 199 3.14 5.62 -3.47
CA GLY A 199 2.02 5.76 -2.52
C GLY A 199 2.23 5.04 -1.19
N LEU A 200 3.15 4.06 -1.13
CA LEU A 200 3.31 3.14 0.00
C LEU A 200 4.68 3.22 0.67
N SER A 201 5.58 4.07 0.19
CA SER A 201 6.93 4.20 0.72
C SER A 201 7.04 5.07 1.98
N ASP A 202 5.93 5.44 2.61
CA ASP A 202 5.89 6.07 3.94
C ASP A 202 6.38 5.12 5.08
N GLN A 203 6.87 3.95 4.71
CA GLN A 203 7.58 3.06 5.63
C GLN A 203 9.06 3.46 5.75
N ILE A 204 9.45 3.75 6.98
CA ILE A 204 10.78 4.22 7.40
C ILE A 204 11.91 3.45 6.69
N GLY A 205 12.80 4.18 5.99
CA GLY A 205 14.03 3.66 5.42
C GLY A 205 13.95 3.12 3.99
N SER A 206 12.77 3.00 3.39
CA SER A 206 12.62 2.47 2.02
C SER A 206 12.81 3.51 0.90
N TRP A 207 12.78 4.81 1.21
CA TRP A 207 12.79 5.87 0.22
C TRP A 207 13.99 5.86 -0.74
N ARG A 208 15.20 5.50 -0.24
CA ARG A 208 16.40 5.41 -1.09
C ARG A 208 16.25 4.32 -2.14
N ASN A 209 15.75 3.18 -1.72
CA ASN A 209 15.48 2.05 -2.60
C ASN A 209 14.37 2.38 -3.59
N THR A 210 13.27 2.97 -3.11
CA THR A 210 12.16 3.43 -3.95
C THR A 210 12.64 4.42 -5.00
N LYS A 211 13.43 5.44 -4.61
CA LYS A 211 14.00 6.41 -5.56
C LYS A 211 14.88 5.72 -6.60
N ALA A 212 15.79 4.83 -6.18
CA ALA A 212 16.65 4.10 -7.09
C ALA A 212 15.88 3.26 -8.11
N ILE A 213 14.76 2.67 -7.70
CA ILE A 213 13.86 1.94 -8.60
C ILE A 213 13.17 2.91 -9.56
N LEU A 214 12.57 3.99 -9.06
CA LEU A 214 11.80 4.94 -9.87
C LEU A 214 12.68 5.64 -10.92
N ASP A 215 13.90 6.04 -10.57
CA ASP A 215 14.85 6.67 -11.50
C ASP A 215 15.18 5.76 -12.70
N GLN A 216 15.17 4.44 -12.50
CA GLN A 216 15.48 3.44 -13.53
C GLN A 216 14.26 2.93 -14.28
N LEU A 217 13.05 2.99 -13.69
CA LEU A 217 11.82 2.57 -14.36
C LEU A 217 11.51 3.39 -15.60
N ASN A 218 12.05 4.62 -15.69
CA ASN A 218 11.85 5.56 -16.81
C ASN A 218 10.37 5.71 -17.20
N VAL A 219 9.50 5.75 -16.21
CA VAL A 219 8.06 5.91 -16.41
C VAL A 219 7.76 7.39 -16.54
N LYS A 220 7.03 7.78 -17.59
CA LYS A 220 6.53 9.14 -17.69
C LYS A 220 5.49 9.35 -16.59
N PRO A 221 5.64 10.39 -15.74
CA PRO A 221 4.65 10.66 -14.71
C PRO A 221 3.30 10.88 -15.38
N GLN A 222 2.27 10.22 -14.90
CA GLN A 222 0.90 10.53 -15.28
C GLN A 222 0.56 11.91 -14.75
N LYS A 223 -0.30 12.65 -15.47
CA LYS A 223 -0.61 14.06 -15.19
C LYS A 223 -1.06 14.35 -13.75
N ASP A 224 -1.62 13.34 -13.08
CA ASP A 224 -2.15 13.44 -11.71
C ASP A 224 -1.41 12.51 -10.72
N ALA A 225 -0.30 11.89 -11.13
CA ALA A 225 0.49 11.03 -10.25
C ALA A 225 1.36 11.87 -9.29
N ILE A 226 1.48 11.40 -8.07
CA ILE A 226 2.40 11.99 -7.09
C ILE A 226 3.83 11.79 -7.59
N SER A 227 4.61 12.89 -7.71
CA SER A 227 5.99 12.79 -8.20
C SER A 227 6.90 12.14 -7.16
N PRO A 228 7.96 11.44 -7.58
CA PRO A 228 8.98 10.91 -6.68
C PRO A 228 9.60 11.99 -5.79
N GLU A 229 9.78 13.20 -6.31
CA GLU A 229 10.34 14.34 -5.58
C GLU A 229 9.39 14.84 -4.49
N TRP A 230 8.10 14.92 -4.76
CA TRP A 230 7.10 15.25 -3.74
C TRP A 230 7.19 14.29 -2.56
N PHE A 231 7.24 13.01 -2.90
CA PHE A 231 7.32 11.96 -1.91
C PHE A 231 8.64 12.03 -1.13
N LEU A 232 9.74 12.25 -1.83
CA LEU A 232 11.06 12.44 -1.23
C LEU A 232 11.05 13.62 -0.24
N GLY A 233 10.42 14.74 -0.62
CA GLY A 233 10.25 15.92 0.24
C GLY A 233 9.48 15.58 1.52
N GLN A 234 8.41 14.81 1.41
CA GLN A 234 7.61 14.38 2.56
C GLN A 234 8.41 13.45 3.49
N GLN A 235 9.05 12.42 2.94
CA GLN A 235 9.75 11.39 3.72
C GLN A 235 11.03 11.92 4.38
N LEU A 236 11.83 12.70 3.66
CA LEU A 236 13.04 13.28 4.24
C LEU A 236 12.73 14.31 5.34
N ALA A 237 11.61 15.02 5.23
CA ALA A 237 11.17 15.92 6.28
C ALA A 237 10.95 15.20 7.63
N GLU A 238 10.49 13.95 7.58
CA GLU A 238 10.24 13.12 8.77
C GLU A 238 11.49 12.40 9.27
N ILE A 239 12.26 11.82 8.35
CA ILE A 239 13.32 10.84 8.70
C ILE A 239 14.70 11.50 8.80
N ASP A 240 15.02 12.41 7.89
CA ASP A 240 16.34 13.09 7.80
C ASP A 240 16.20 14.50 7.20
N PRO A 241 15.75 15.48 8.00
CA PRO A 241 15.61 16.87 7.53
C PRO A 241 16.88 17.47 6.93
N GLN A 242 18.07 17.05 7.40
CA GLN A 242 19.34 17.52 6.85
C GLN A 242 19.60 16.95 5.45
N ALA A 243 19.16 15.71 5.18
CA ALA A 243 19.22 15.16 3.83
C ALA A 243 18.28 15.91 2.88
N LEU A 244 17.11 16.34 3.36
CA LEU A 244 16.20 17.19 2.58
C LEU A 244 16.85 18.54 2.24
N GLU A 245 17.47 19.21 3.20
CA GLU A 245 18.16 20.47 2.97
C GLU A 245 19.28 20.31 1.92
N ARG A 246 20.07 19.23 2.01
CA ARG A 246 21.10 18.92 0.99
C ARG A 246 20.48 18.65 -0.39
N GLN A 247 19.36 17.93 -0.44
CA GLN A 247 18.67 17.64 -1.70
C GLN A 247 18.15 18.92 -2.36
N ILE A 248 17.51 19.79 -1.58
CA ILE A 248 17.03 21.12 -2.03
C ILE A 248 18.20 21.97 -2.54
N ALA A 249 19.31 21.99 -1.81
CA ALA A 249 20.48 22.80 -2.18
C ALA A 249 21.20 22.33 -3.45
N THR A 250 21.04 21.06 -3.82
CA THR A 250 21.70 20.45 -5.00
C THR A 250 20.77 20.25 -6.19
N GLU A 251 19.44 20.36 -6.01
CA GLU A 251 18.49 20.23 -7.10
C GLU A 251 18.53 21.47 -8.00
N THR A 252 18.71 21.26 -9.30
CA THR A 252 18.80 22.32 -10.31
C THR A 252 17.56 22.40 -11.21
N ASP A 253 16.75 21.34 -11.24
CA ASP A 253 15.50 21.32 -11.98
C ASP A 253 14.40 22.02 -11.16
N PRO A 254 13.86 23.16 -11.62
CA PRO A 254 12.88 23.92 -10.88
C PRO A 254 11.58 23.16 -10.63
N VAL A 255 11.17 22.27 -11.54
CA VAL A 255 9.96 21.47 -11.38
C VAL A 255 10.14 20.44 -10.26
N LYS A 256 11.31 19.80 -10.21
CA LYS A 256 11.64 18.85 -9.13
C LYS A 256 11.80 19.57 -7.79
N LEU A 257 12.39 20.76 -7.80
CA LEU A 257 12.55 21.59 -6.60
C LEU A 257 11.17 22.00 -6.04
N ASP A 258 10.25 22.45 -6.88
CA ASP A 258 8.88 22.77 -6.48
C ASP A 258 8.20 21.55 -5.85
N LYS A 259 8.38 20.35 -6.42
CA LYS A 259 7.81 19.11 -5.87
C LYS A 259 8.44 18.71 -4.53
N LEU A 260 9.73 18.94 -4.30
CA LEU A 260 10.36 18.75 -2.99
C LEU A 260 9.74 19.68 -1.92
N PHE A 261 9.58 20.97 -2.25
CA PHE A 261 8.94 21.93 -1.34
C PHE A 261 7.48 21.59 -1.05
N GLU A 262 6.71 21.17 -2.06
CA GLU A 262 5.32 20.75 -1.91
C GLU A 262 5.20 19.52 -0.98
N GLY A 263 6.06 18.52 -1.16
CA GLY A 263 6.13 17.34 -0.29
C GLY A 263 6.50 17.70 1.14
N TYR A 264 7.51 18.54 1.34
CA TYR A 264 7.89 19.06 2.65
C TYR A 264 6.73 19.80 3.33
N ALA A 265 6.10 20.74 2.63
CA ALA A 265 4.96 21.47 3.15
C ALA A 265 3.79 20.55 3.54
N SER A 266 3.53 19.52 2.74
CA SER A 266 2.50 18.52 3.03
C SER A 266 2.75 17.76 4.33
N HIS A 267 4.01 17.45 4.64
CA HIS A 267 4.40 16.80 5.90
C HIS A 267 4.24 17.76 7.09
N ILE A 268 4.90 18.92 7.00
CA ILE A 268 5.04 19.83 8.15
C ILE A 268 3.74 20.55 8.55
N ARG A 269 2.78 20.70 7.61
CA ARG A 269 1.53 21.44 7.83
C ARG A 269 0.73 21.00 9.07
N ARG A 270 0.92 19.76 9.54
CA ARG A 270 0.24 19.23 10.73
C ARG A 270 0.84 19.71 12.04
N PHE A 271 2.13 20.06 12.00
CA PHE A 271 2.93 20.39 13.17
C PHE A 271 3.28 21.87 13.20
N ASP A 272 3.62 22.44 12.05
CA ASP A 272 4.01 23.84 11.87
C ASP A 272 3.45 24.36 10.53
N PRO A 273 2.18 24.78 10.51
CA PRO A 273 1.53 25.26 9.29
C PRO A 273 2.21 26.49 8.68
N GLU A 274 2.76 27.40 9.50
CA GLU A 274 3.42 28.63 9.05
C GLU A 274 4.70 28.28 8.29
N ARG A 275 5.49 27.36 8.80
CA ARG A 275 6.70 26.86 8.14
C ARG A 275 6.38 26.13 6.85
N GLY A 276 5.26 25.39 6.79
CA GLY A 276 4.77 24.77 5.58
C GLY A 276 4.41 25.80 4.50
N LEU A 277 3.74 26.89 4.87
CA LEU A 277 3.43 27.99 3.95
C LEU A 277 4.71 28.74 3.50
N ALA A 278 5.68 28.90 4.39
CA ALA A 278 6.98 29.47 4.04
C ALA A 278 7.75 28.62 3.02
N ALA A 279 7.60 27.29 3.07
CA ALA A 279 8.16 26.38 2.06
C ALA A 279 7.47 26.53 0.70
N LEU A 280 6.12 26.58 0.69
CA LEU A 280 5.35 26.84 -0.54
C LEU A 280 5.73 28.20 -1.17
N ALA A 281 6.08 29.19 -0.36
CA ALA A 281 6.53 30.51 -0.84
C ALA A 281 7.89 30.46 -1.58
N GLN A 282 8.69 29.41 -1.41
CA GLN A 282 9.97 29.23 -2.11
C GLN A 282 9.81 28.56 -3.47
N MET A 283 8.62 28.03 -3.79
CA MET A 283 8.34 27.44 -5.09
C MET A 283 8.30 28.52 -6.17
N GLN A 284 8.77 28.17 -7.36
CA GLN A 284 8.66 29.07 -8.52
C GLN A 284 7.21 29.17 -9.00
N HIS A 285 6.47 28.07 -8.87
CA HIS A 285 5.08 27.96 -9.33
C HIS A 285 4.19 27.35 -8.25
N PRO A 286 3.95 28.05 -7.13
CA PRO A 286 3.07 27.52 -6.07
C PRO A 286 1.66 27.34 -6.60
N GLU A 287 1.10 26.15 -6.44
CA GLU A 287 -0.29 25.89 -6.82
C GLU A 287 -1.26 26.55 -5.81
N PRO A 288 -2.11 27.52 -6.25
CA PRO A 288 -3.01 28.23 -5.34
C PRO A 288 -3.93 27.31 -4.53
N ARG A 289 -4.32 26.15 -5.11
CA ARG A 289 -5.14 25.14 -4.43
C ARG A 289 -4.42 24.51 -3.25
N GLU A 290 -3.12 24.25 -3.35
CA GLU A 290 -2.33 23.69 -2.26
C GLU A 290 -2.18 24.70 -1.11
N VAL A 291 -1.89 25.93 -1.44
CA VAL A 291 -1.85 27.01 -0.44
C VAL A 291 -3.20 27.15 0.28
N THR A 292 -4.30 27.19 -0.48
CA THR A 292 -5.66 27.28 0.06
C THR A 292 -5.97 26.10 0.99
N ARG A 293 -5.68 24.87 0.55
CA ARG A 293 -5.88 23.65 1.34
C ARG A 293 -5.06 23.66 2.64
N HIS A 294 -3.84 24.16 2.58
CA HIS A 294 -2.97 24.29 3.74
C HIS A 294 -3.57 25.23 4.78
N VAL A 295 -4.04 26.40 4.34
CA VAL A 295 -4.69 27.39 5.20
C VAL A 295 -6.02 26.90 5.76
N GLU A 296 -6.86 26.21 4.98
CA GLU A 296 -8.11 25.60 5.44
C GLU A 296 -7.85 24.59 6.57
N ASN A 297 -6.83 23.74 6.45
CA ASN A 297 -6.43 22.84 7.52
C ASN A 297 -5.94 23.61 8.77
N TRP A 298 -5.20 24.70 8.59
CA TRP A 298 -4.74 25.52 9.70
C TRP A 298 -5.89 26.26 10.40
N LEU A 299 -6.88 26.73 9.66
CA LEU A 299 -8.10 27.32 10.21
C LEU A 299 -8.88 26.37 11.11
N THR A 300 -8.82 25.06 10.84
CA THR A 300 -9.45 24.05 11.70
C THR A 300 -8.65 23.75 12.97
N SER A 301 -7.32 23.85 12.93
CA SER A 301 -6.44 23.50 14.04
C SER A 301 -6.06 24.70 14.91
N ASN A 302 -5.82 25.87 14.31
CA ASN A 302 -5.50 27.13 15.03
C ASN A 302 -6.06 28.32 14.24
N ARG A 303 -7.34 28.56 14.42
CA ARG A 303 -8.10 29.60 13.71
C ARG A 303 -7.52 31.01 13.87
N ALA A 304 -7.13 31.39 15.09
CA ALA A 304 -6.64 32.76 15.37
C ALA A 304 -5.33 33.04 14.61
N ALA A 305 -4.38 32.13 14.67
CA ALA A 305 -3.11 32.26 13.94
C ALA A 305 -3.31 32.26 12.42
N ALA A 306 -4.17 31.38 11.90
CA ALA A 306 -4.46 31.32 10.48
C ALA A 306 -5.15 32.60 9.95
N LEU A 307 -6.08 33.18 10.73
CA LEU A 307 -6.72 34.45 10.36
C LEU A 307 -5.72 35.62 10.38
N THR A 308 -4.79 35.64 11.37
CA THR A 308 -3.72 36.62 11.38
C THR A 308 -2.82 36.50 10.17
N TRP A 309 -2.42 35.28 9.80
CA TRP A 309 -1.62 35.03 8.61
C TRP A 309 -2.34 35.46 7.33
N LEU A 310 -3.65 35.15 7.18
CA LEU A 310 -4.46 35.57 6.02
C LEU A 310 -4.48 37.09 5.80
N GLN A 311 -4.20 37.89 6.82
CA GLN A 311 -4.12 39.34 6.74
C GLN A 311 -2.69 39.85 6.41
N SER A 312 -1.70 38.97 6.44
CA SER A 312 -0.28 39.31 6.21
C SER A 312 0.07 39.57 4.74
N ASP A 313 1.23 40.14 4.51
CA ASP A 313 1.78 40.32 3.17
C ASP A 313 2.15 39.01 2.53
N ALA A 314 2.62 38.03 3.29
CA ALA A 314 2.88 36.68 2.80
C ALA A 314 1.63 36.02 2.19
N ALA A 315 0.49 36.15 2.83
CA ALA A 315 -0.77 35.67 2.28
C ALA A 315 -1.18 36.40 0.98
N ARG A 316 -0.86 37.70 0.88
CA ARG A 316 -1.13 38.48 -0.34
C ARG A 316 -0.30 38.03 -1.54
N GLN A 317 0.91 37.56 -1.29
CA GLN A 317 1.82 37.06 -2.32
C GLN A 317 1.46 35.64 -2.78
N LEU A 318 1.03 34.78 -1.84
CA LEU A 318 0.83 33.37 -2.10
C LEU A 318 -0.58 32.98 -2.51
N MET A 319 -1.60 33.78 -2.16
CA MET A 319 -2.99 33.44 -2.39
C MET A 319 -3.70 34.47 -3.28
N PRO A 320 -4.53 34.00 -4.25
CA PRO A 320 -5.43 34.86 -4.97
C PRO A 320 -6.34 35.66 -4.01
N LEU A 321 -6.60 36.91 -4.37
CA LEU A 321 -7.43 37.81 -3.56
C LEU A 321 -8.82 37.20 -3.25
N GLU A 322 -9.40 36.51 -4.24
CA GLU A 322 -10.74 35.90 -4.11
C GLU A 322 -10.78 34.79 -3.06
N ASP A 323 -9.78 33.87 -3.09
CA ASP A 323 -9.67 32.76 -2.14
C ASP A 323 -9.44 33.29 -0.73
N ARG A 324 -8.55 34.25 -0.58
CA ARG A 324 -8.28 34.90 0.71
C ARG A 324 -9.51 35.60 1.27
N ALA A 325 -10.22 36.38 0.43
CA ALA A 325 -11.46 37.05 0.83
C ALA A 325 -12.58 36.05 1.17
N ARG A 326 -12.66 34.94 0.45
CA ARG A 326 -13.61 33.85 0.73
C ARG A 326 -13.35 33.24 2.10
N LEU A 327 -12.11 32.88 2.40
CA LEU A 327 -11.74 32.28 3.68
C LEU A 327 -11.99 33.26 4.86
N LEU A 328 -11.57 34.51 4.73
CA LEU A 328 -11.80 35.52 5.77
C LEU A 328 -13.30 35.68 6.05
N ARG A 329 -14.16 35.82 5.03
CA ARG A 329 -15.61 35.95 5.22
C ARG A 329 -16.25 34.72 5.85
N SER A 330 -15.86 33.51 5.42
CA SER A 330 -16.45 32.27 5.91
C SER A 330 -16.17 32.08 7.41
N TYR A 331 -14.95 32.34 7.84
CA TYR A 331 -14.54 32.07 9.21
C TYR A 331 -14.74 33.25 10.17
N GLN A 332 -14.93 34.49 9.68
CA GLN A 332 -15.31 35.62 10.51
C GLN A 332 -16.81 35.61 10.87
N LYS A 333 -17.68 35.15 9.96
CA LYS A 333 -19.12 35.01 10.23
C LYS A 333 -19.44 34.02 11.35
N GLU A 334 -18.67 32.95 11.48
CA GLU A 334 -18.86 31.98 12.56
C GLU A 334 -18.34 32.45 13.92
N ALA A 335 -17.63 33.59 13.99
CA ALA A 335 -17.11 34.20 15.22
C ALA A 335 -18.00 35.28 15.80
N ALA A 336 -19.09 35.66 15.12
CA ALA A 336 -20.10 36.56 15.69
C ALA A 336 -20.98 35.76 16.67
N PRO A 337 -21.14 36.21 17.93
CA PRO A 337 -21.94 35.54 18.96
C PRO A 337 -23.42 35.47 18.61
#